data_60f5acdc3771226788230b9b41f9f74f
#
_entry.id   60f5acdc3771226788230b9b41f9f74f
#
_cell.length_a   1.000
_cell.length_b   1.000
_cell.length_c   1.000
_cell.angle_alpha   90.00
_cell.angle_beta   90.00
_cell.angle_gamma   90.00
#
_symmetry.space_group_name_H-M   'P 1'
#
loop_
_entity.id
_entity.type
_entity.pdbx_description
1 polymer ?
#
loop_
_entity_poly.entity_id
_entity_poly.type
_entity_poly.pdbx_seq_one_letter_code
_entity_poly.pdbx_strand_id
1 'polypeptide(L)'
;MNSSLCHGWVSHRRLTPRHHAFRYRVGMFYLDLDEQTHWRGLSRWLARSRLAPLCWRETDYLPALTARGIPLAQAARQLVGQATGHAPQGAVHLLTQLRCWGLSFNPVSVYFCHDRDGHLVAILLEVRNTPWRQRHHYVLPVQDGQPDAFSLAKAFHVSPFMPLDMDYRLRFVLDGQRVHLHMANLREGHKVFEAHLALRREPLDRPALHRYILSFPWMSLRTVSAIYWQALRLLLKRTPVYNHTASQGDLSLGHASKEPDHVRPHTER
;
A
#
# COMPACT_ATOMS: atom_id res chain seq x y z
N MET A 1 -12.29 -18.82 3.66
CA MET A 1 -12.21 -17.36 3.55
C MET A 1 -10.79 -16.98 3.16
N ASN A 2 -10.64 -16.26 2.04
CA ASN A 2 -9.34 -15.86 1.51
C ASN A 2 -8.80 -14.58 2.18
N SER A 3 -9.65 -13.88 2.94
CA SER A 3 -9.27 -12.68 3.68
C SER A 3 -8.43 -13.00 4.92
N SER A 4 -7.47 -12.15 5.22
CA SER A 4 -6.49 -12.34 6.29
C SER A 4 -6.22 -11.03 7.04
N LEU A 5 -5.88 -11.15 8.30
CA LEU A 5 -5.22 -10.10 9.06
C LEU A 5 -3.71 -10.22 8.87
N CYS A 6 -3.06 -9.09 8.65
CA CYS A 6 -1.63 -9.04 8.42
C CYS A 6 -0.95 -8.17 9.48
N HIS A 7 0.10 -8.67 10.08
CA HIS A 7 0.88 -7.91 11.06
C HIS A 7 2.38 -8.08 10.82
N GLY A 8 3.12 -7.05 11.13
CA GLY A 8 4.56 -7.06 10.90
C GLY A 8 5.19 -5.70 11.09
N TRP A 9 6.09 -5.35 10.19
CA TRP A 9 6.92 -4.17 10.29
C TRP A 9 6.96 -3.40 8.99
N VAL A 10 6.98 -2.09 9.11
CA VAL A 10 7.40 -1.18 8.05
C VAL A 10 8.69 -0.49 8.48
N SER A 11 9.66 -0.42 7.58
CA SER A 11 10.90 0.32 7.78
C SER A 11 11.17 1.25 6.61
N HIS A 12 11.75 2.39 6.91
CA HIS A 12 12.17 3.39 5.94
C HIS A 12 13.61 3.74 6.22
N ARG A 13 14.43 3.81 5.18
CA ARG A 13 15.82 4.23 5.25
C ARG A 13 16.12 5.22 4.15
N ARG A 14 16.38 6.47 4.53
CA ARG A 14 16.93 7.50 3.67
C ARG A 14 18.45 7.42 3.73
N LEU A 15 19.10 7.41 2.59
CA LEU A 15 20.54 7.37 2.45
C LEU A 15 21.11 8.76 2.17
N THR A 16 20.46 9.52 1.31
CA THR A 16 20.87 10.86 0.89
C THR A 16 19.69 11.84 0.92
N PRO A 17 19.91 13.16 1.07
CA PRO A 17 21.17 13.85 1.43
C PRO A 17 21.52 13.71 2.92
N ARG A 18 20.59 13.31 3.77
CA ARG A 18 20.75 13.09 5.21
C ARG A 18 20.29 11.69 5.58
N HIS A 19 21.18 10.93 6.17
CA HIS A 19 20.82 9.59 6.65
C HIS A 19 19.74 9.67 7.73
N HIS A 20 18.66 8.89 7.53
CA HIS A 20 17.57 8.81 8.47
C HIS A 20 16.84 7.48 8.31
N ALA A 21 16.74 6.72 9.38
CA ALA A 21 16.08 5.42 9.38
C ALA A 21 15.11 5.31 10.57
N PHE A 22 14.01 4.59 10.34
CA PHE A 22 13.06 4.23 11.38
C PHE A 22 12.31 2.95 11.02
N ARG A 23 11.80 2.27 12.04
CA ARG A 23 11.01 1.06 11.92
C ARG A 23 9.91 1.07 12.97
N TYR A 24 8.71 0.62 12.59
CA TYR A 24 7.59 0.45 13.51
C TYR A 24 6.68 -0.72 13.12
N ARG A 25 5.93 -1.22 14.11
CA ARG A 25 4.94 -2.26 13.89
C ARG A 25 3.76 -1.71 13.09
N VAL A 26 3.24 -2.53 12.20
CA VAL A 26 2.06 -2.22 11.38
C VAL A 26 1.13 -3.43 11.34
N GLY A 27 -0.16 -3.16 11.32
CA GLY A 27 -1.18 -4.14 11.02
C GLY A 27 -1.99 -3.66 9.83
N MET A 28 -2.29 -4.57 8.93
CA MET A 28 -3.05 -4.33 7.70
C MET A 28 -4.07 -5.45 7.51
N PHE A 29 -5.03 -5.22 6.64
CA PHE A 29 -6.01 -6.20 6.21
C PHE A 29 -5.72 -6.61 4.77
N TYR A 30 -5.69 -7.90 4.52
CA TYR A 30 -5.69 -8.48 3.18
C TYR A 30 -7.09 -9.03 2.94
N LEU A 31 -7.89 -8.32 2.17
CA LEU A 31 -9.32 -8.56 2.03
C LEU A 31 -9.64 -9.05 0.61
N ASP A 32 -10.31 -10.17 0.51
CA ASP A 32 -10.98 -10.56 -0.72
C ASP A 32 -12.25 -9.71 -0.86
N LEU A 33 -12.30 -8.89 -1.91
CA LEU A 33 -13.38 -7.94 -2.11
C LEU A 33 -14.70 -8.62 -2.55
N ASP A 34 -14.62 -9.85 -3.06
CA ASP A 34 -15.80 -10.64 -3.41
C ASP A 34 -16.42 -11.32 -2.17
N GLU A 35 -15.65 -11.47 -1.05
CA GLU A 35 -16.12 -11.97 0.25
C GLU A 35 -16.58 -10.85 1.22
N GLN A 36 -16.88 -9.65 0.73
CA GLN A 36 -17.12 -8.47 1.57
C GLN A 36 -18.25 -8.67 2.60
N THR A 37 -19.35 -9.33 2.21
CA THR A 37 -20.46 -9.60 3.12
C THR A 37 -20.06 -10.50 4.28
N HIS A 38 -19.16 -11.45 4.03
CA HIS A 38 -18.71 -12.44 5.00
C HIS A 38 -17.83 -11.80 6.08
N TRP A 39 -16.68 -11.19 5.69
CA TRP A 39 -15.76 -10.64 6.68
C TRP A 39 -16.32 -9.40 7.40
N ARG A 40 -17.24 -8.65 6.80
CA ARG A 40 -17.96 -7.57 7.49
C ARG A 40 -18.91 -8.07 8.57
N GLY A 41 -19.45 -9.28 8.42
CA GLY A 41 -20.31 -9.93 9.40
C GLY A 41 -19.59 -10.47 10.63
N LEU A 42 -18.24 -10.54 10.64
CA LEU A 42 -17.46 -11.15 11.73
C LEU A 42 -17.66 -10.46 13.08
N SER A 43 -17.83 -9.14 13.09
CA SER A 43 -17.97 -8.39 14.34
C SER A 43 -18.68 -7.05 14.14
N ARG A 44 -19.52 -6.67 15.11
CA ARG A 44 -20.10 -5.32 15.20
C ARG A 44 -19.06 -4.21 15.39
N TRP A 45 -17.84 -4.56 15.78
CA TRP A 45 -16.72 -3.62 15.92
C TRP A 45 -16.10 -3.26 14.56
N LEU A 46 -16.41 -4.01 13.52
CA LEU A 46 -16.13 -3.67 12.12
C LEU A 46 -17.44 -3.25 11.46
N ALA A 47 -17.73 -1.97 11.45
CA ALA A 47 -19.00 -1.43 10.99
C ALA A 47 -18.84 -0.27 10.01
N ARG A 48 -19.96 0.27 9.49
CA ARG A 48 -19.99 1.50 8.69
C ARG A 48 -19.98 2.76 9.56
N SER A 49 -20.30 2.64 10.85
CA SER A 49 -20.35 3.77 11.78
C SER A 49 -18.97 4.38 12.00
N ARG A 50 -18.90 5.71 12.05
CA ARG A 50 -17.68 6.44 12.40
C ARG A 50 -17.22 6.19 13.84
N LEU A 51 -18.14 5.79 14.70
CA LEU A 51 -17.86 5.49 16.12
C LEU A 51 -17.35 4.07 16.33
N ALA A 52 -17.44 3.21 15.30
CA ALA A 52 -16.91 1.86 15.40
C ALA A 52 -15.37 1.88 15.52
N PRO A 53 -14.80 0.97 16.33
CA PRO A 53 -13.34 0.80 16.43
C PRO A 53 -12.65 0.61 15.07
N LEU A 54 -13.27 -0.15 14.18
CA LEU A 54 -12.87 -0.26 12.78
C LEU A 54 -14.05 0.08 11.88
N CYS A 55 -13.77 0.82 10.81
CA CYS A 55 -14.80 1.21 9.86
C CYS A 55 -14.36 0.91 8.43
N TRP A 56 -15.21 0.18 7.71
CA TRP A 56 -15.09 -0.06 6.28
C TRP A 56 -15.99 0.89 5.50
N ARG A 57 -15.39 1.59 4.54
CA ARG A 57 -16.10 2.43 3.56
C ARG A 57 -15.43 2.28 2.20
N GLU A 58 -16.14 1.81 1.21
CA GLU A 58 -15.60 1.69 -0.15
C GLU A 58 -15.13 3.03 -0.70
N THR A 59 -15.84 4.11 -0.37
CA THR A 59 -15.48 5.48 -0.80
C THR A 59 -14.16 6.00 -0.25
N ASP A 60 -13.53 5.29 0.70
CA ASP A 60 -12.17 5.58 1.15
C ASP A 60 -11.11 5.13 0.12
N TYR A 61 -11.50 4.30 -0.86
CA TYR A 61 -10.65 3.65 -1.85
C TYR A 61 -11.15 3.97 -3.25
N LEU A 62 -10.24 4.30 -4.17
CA LEU A 62 -10.56 4.67 -5.56
C LEU A 62 -11.78 5.61 -5.68
N PRO A 63 -11.80 6.73 -4.93
CA PRO A 63 -13.03 7.53 -4.73
C PRO A 63 -13.56 8.15 -6.02
N ALA A 64 -12.73 8.35 -7.04
CA ALA A 64 -13.18 8.83 -8.35
C ALA A 64 -14.21 7.89 -9.00
N LEU A 65 -14.18 6.61 -8.65
CA LEU A 65 -15.10 5.59 -9.16
C LEU A 65 -16.12 5.16 -8.10
N THR A 66 -15.67 4.86 -6.89
CA THR A 66 -16.54 4.34 -5.84
C THR A 66 -17.55 5.37 -5.31
N ALA A 67 -17.24 6.66 -5.34
CA ALA A 67 -18.21 7.72 -5.02
C ALA A 67 -19.34 7.81 -6.05
N ARG A 68 -19.13 7.27 -7.25
CA ARG A 68 -20.16 7.16 -8.32
C ARG A 68 -20.97 5.88 -8.21
N GLY A 69 -20.80 5.09 -7.15
CA GLY A 69 -21.53 3.85 -6.90
C GLY A 69 -20.91 2.61 -7.58
N ILE A 70 -19.72 2.72 -8.19
CA ILE A 70 -19.03 1.56 -8.78
C ILE A 70 -18.44 0.73 -7.63
N PRO A 71 -18.75 -0.58 -7.53
CA PRO A 71 -18.17 -1.47 -6.54
C PRO A 71 -16.63 -1.47 -6.60
N LEU A 72 -15.95 -1.52 -5.45
CA LEU A 72 -14.50 -1.35 -5.38
C LEU A 72 -13.72 -2.37 -6.22
N ALA A 73 -14.13 -3.64 -6.22
CA ALA A 73 -13.51 -4.66 -7.07
C ALA A 73 -13.62 -4.32 -8.57
N GLN A 74 -14.79 -3.83 -8.98
CA GLN A 74 -15.01 -3.41 -10.37
C GLN A 74 -14.20 -2.16 -10.70
N ALA A 75 -14.10 -1.19 -9.78
CA ALA A 75 -13.30 0.01 -9.96
C ALA A 75 -11.80 -0.34 -10.16
N ALA A 76 -11.27 -1.29 -9.38
CA ALA A 76 -9.89 -1.77 -9.54
C ALA A 76 -9.69 -2.46 -10.91
N ARG A 77 -10.62 -3.34 -11.32
CA ARG A 77 -10.59 -3.99 -12.65
C ARG A 77 -10.63 -2.97 -13.81
N GLN A 78 -11.46 -1.92 -13.67
CA GLN A 78 -11.53 -0.86 -14.69
C GLN A 78 -10.19 -0.10 -14.83
N LEU A 79 -9.56 0.30 -13.72
CA LEU A 79 -8.27 1.01 -13.78
C LEU A 79 -7.17 0.15 -14.38
N VAL A 80 -7.12 -1.14 -14.03
CA VAL A 80 -6.17 -2.07 -14.65
C VAL A 80 -6.46 -2.20 -16.15
N GLY A 81 -7.74 -2.39 -16.52
CA GLY A 81 -8.13 -2.47 -17.93
C GLY A 81 -7.79 -1.22 -18.74
N GLN A 82 -7.96 -0.02 -18.16
CA GLN A 82 -7.57 1.24 -18.79
C GLN A 82 -6.05 1.33 -19.04
N ALA A 83 -5.25 0.82 -18.10
CA ALA A 83 -3.79 0.90 -18.20
C ALA A 83 -3.19 -0.20 -19.10
N THR A 84 -3.76 -1.41 -19.10
CA THR A 84 -3.16 -2.59 -19.76
C THR A 84 -3.89 -3.04 -21.03
N GLY A 85 -5.07 -2.48 -21.30
CA GLY A 85 -5.97 -2.93 -22.36
C GLY A 85 -6.82 -4.15 -21.98
N HIS A 86 -6.55 -4.82 -20.85
CA HIS A 86 -7.25 -6.04 -20.43
C HIS A 86 -7.68 -5.95 -18.97
N ALA A 87 -9.00 -5.98 -18.73
CA ALA A 87 -9.54 -5.99 -17.36
C ALA A 87 -9.44 -7.39 -16.74
N PRO A 88 -8.87 -7.53 -15.54
CA PRO A 88 -8.85 -8.79 -14.79
C PRO A 88 -10.26 -9.32 -14.55
N GLN A 89 -10.45 -10.64 -14.64
CA GLN A 89 -11.78 -11.27 -14.54
C GLN A 89 -11.96 -12.10 -13.25
N GLY A 90 -10.89 -12.32 -12.49
CA GLY A 90 -10.89 -13.08 -11.25
C GLY A 90 -11.00 -12.21 -10.00
N ALA A 91 -10.62 -12.80 -8.87
CA ALA A 91 -10.68 -12.16 -7.56
C ALA A 91 -9.78 -10.92 -7.47
N VAL A 92 -10.23 -9.93 -6.68
CA VAL A 92 -9.43 -8.77 -6.31
C VAL A 92 -9.21 -8.77 -4.81
N HIS A 93 -7.95 -8.89 -4.40
CA HIS A 93 -7.57 -8.80 -2.99
C HIS A 93 -6.97 -7.43 -2.68
N LEU A 94 -7.40 -6.83 -1.59
CA LEU A 94 -6.96 -5.51 -1.16
C LEU A 94 -6.12 -5.60 0.12
N LEU A 95 -4.84 -5.19 0.06
CA LEU A 95 -4.01 -4.98 1.23
C LEU A 95 -4.10 -3.50 1.64
N THR A 96 -4.62 -3.23 2.84
CA THR A 96 -4.91 -1.86 3.27
C THR A 96 -4.97 -1.71 4.79
N GLN A 97 -4.97 -0.48 5.27
CA GLN A 97 -5.35 -0.13 6.64
C GLN A 97 -6.79 0.40 6.65
N LEU A 98 -7.61 -0.15 7.54
CA LEU A 98 -8.97 0.33 7.74
C LEU A 98 -8.99 1.61 8.57
N ARG A 99 -10.08 2.34 8.43
CA ARG A 99 -10.38 3.48 9.29
C ARG A 99 -10.50 3.01 10.74
N CYS A 100 -9.79 3.67 11.66
CA CYS A 100 -9.80 3.35 13.08
C CYS A 100 -10.34 4.55 13.87
N TRP A 101 -11.41 4.36 14.65
CA TRP A 101 -12.06 5.42 15.44
C TRP A 101 -12.37 6.68 14.62
N GLY A 102 -12.86 6.51 13.40
CA GLY A 102 -13.16 7.61 12.48
C GLY A 102 -11.95 8.21 11.75
N LEU A 103 -10.72 7.93 12.20
CA LEU A 103 -9.50 8.41 11.57
C LEU A 103 -9.11 7.48 10.41
N SER A 104 -8.84 8.05 9.25
CA SER A 104 -8.31 7.33 8.09
C SER A 104 -6.90 7.77 7.82
N PHE A 105 -5.96 6.89 8.08
CA PHE A 105 -4.59 7.05 7.66
C PHE A 105 -4.14 5.78 6.93
N ASN A 106 -4.11 5.86 5.61
CA ASN A 106 -3.69 4.76 4.76
C ASN A 106 -2.90 5.36 3.58
N PRO A 107 -1.54 5.38 3.66
CA PRO A 107 -0.71 6.01 2.65
C PRO A 107 -0.62 5.20 1.37
N VAL A 108 -0.87 3.90 1.43
CA VAL A 108 -0.87 3.00 0.27
C VAL A 108 -1.89 1.89 0.44
N SER A 109 -2.69 1.68 -0.59
CA SER A 109 -3.50 0.47 -0.79
C SER A 109 -2.93 -0.31 -1.96
N VAL A 110 -2.83 -1.63 -1.81
CA VAL A 110 -2.33 -2.53 -2.84
C VAL A 110 -3.44 -3.50 -3.24
N TYR A 111 -3.82 -3.48 -4.51
CA TYR A 111 -4.81 -4.38 -5.07
C TYR A 111 -4.10 -5.45 -5.89
N PHE A 112 -4.30 -6.71 -5.53
CA PHE A 112 -3.81 -7.88 -6.26
C PHE A 112 -4.96 -8.39 -7.12
N CYS A 113 -4.85 -8.23 -8.42
CA CYS A 113 -5.89 -8.53 -9.39
C CYS A 113 -5.55 -9.86 -10.10
N HIS A 114 -6.48 -10.79 -10.09
CA HIS A 114 -6.30 -12.14 -10.62
C HIS A 114 -7.15 -12.36 -11.87
N ASP A 115 -6.75 -13.34 -12.69
CA ASP A 115 -7.57 -13.88 -13.75
C ASP A 115 -8.59 -14.90 -13.22
N ARG A 116 -9.37 -15.53 -14.13
CA ARG A 116 -10.37 -16.55 -13.78
C ARG A 116 -9.77 -17.81 -13.20
N ASP A 117 -8.50 -18.10 -13.55
CA ASP A 117 -7.79 -19.30 -13.12
C ASP A 117 -7.06 -19.07 -11.79
N GLY A 118 -7.14 -17.84 -11.24
CA GLY A 118 -6.53 -17.46 -9.97
C GLY A 118 -5.08 -17.01 -10.07
N HIS A 119 -4.54 -16.82 -11.27
CA HIS A 119 -3.19 -16.28 -11.44
C HIS A 119 -3.21 -14.77 -11.24
N LEU A 120 -2.19 -14.24 -10.55
CA LEU A 120 -2.00 -12.81 -10.40
C LEU A 120 -1.58 -12.19 -11.74
N VAL A 121 -2.38 -11.27 -12.28
CA VAL A 121 -2.15 -10.63 -13.59
C VAL A 121 -1.79 -9.15 -13.50
N ALA A 122 -2.14 -8.50 -12.39
CA ALA A 122 -1.74 -7.12 -12.17
C ALA A 122 -1.74 -6.76 -10.68
N ILE A 123 -0.88 -5.81 -10.32
CA ILE A 123 -0.90 -5.13 -9.02
C ILE A 123 -1.23 -3.66 -9.26
N LEU A 124 -2.31 -3.17 -8.63
CA LEU A 124 -2.67 -1.76 -8.65
C LEU A 124 -2.30 -1.14 -7.30
N LEU A 125 -1.48 -0.09 -7.33
CA LEU A 125 -1.13 0.69 -6.15
C LEU A 125 -1.93 1.99 -6.14
N GLU A 126 -2.68 2.23 -5.09
CA GLU A 126 -3.28 3.53 -4.80
C GLU A 126 -2.43 4.21 -3.73
N VAL A 127 -1.66 5.21 -4.14
CA VAL A 127 -0.75 5.95 -3.26
C VAL A 127 -1.38 7.29 -2.88
N ARG A 128 -1.31 7.63 -1.60
CA ARG A 128 -1.85 8.88 -1.07
C ARG A 128 -0.75 9.68 -0.37
N ASN A 129 -0.60 10.94 -0.74
CA ASN A 129 0.38 11.81 -0.10
C ASN A 129 -0.17 12.47 1.18
N THR A 130 0.77 12.91 2.00
CA THR A 130 0.51 13.70 3.21
C THR A 130 1.37 14.96 3.16
N PRO A 131 0.82 16.15 3.41
CA PRO A 131 -0.51 16.44 3.95
C PRO A 131 -1.63 16.66 2.92
N TRP A 132 -1.32 16.79 1.63
CA TRP A 132 -2.26 17.26 0.58
C TRP A 132 -3.39 16.29 0.26
N ARG A 133 -3.30 15.02 0.70
CA ARG A 133 -4.32 13.97 0.49
C ARG A 133 -4.61 13.66 -0.98
N GLN A 134 -3.73 14.03 -1.88
CA GLN A 134 -3.84 13.68 -3.29
C GLN A 134 -3.55 12.20 -3.49
N ARG A 135 -4.02 11.65 -4.58
CA ARG A 135 -3.89 10.22 -4.93
C ARG A 135 -3.28 10.07 -6.30
N HIS A 136 -2.53 9.00 -6.45
CA HIS A 136 -1.99 8.56 -7.73
C HIS A 136 -2.08 7.04 -7.82
N HIS A 137 -2.27 6.53 -9.00
CA HIS A 137 -2.44 5.11 -9.25
C HIS A 137 -1.31 4.60 -10.13
N TYR A 138 -0.66 3.51 -9.70
CA TYR A 138 0.33 2.80 -10.50
C TYR A 138 -0.21 1.41 -10.78
N VAL A 139 -0.22 1.02 -12.05
CA VAL A 139 -0.57 -0.35 -12.48
C VAL A 139 0.70 -1.07 -12.87
N LEU A 140 0.91 -2.23 -12.29
CA LEU A 140 2.06 -3.10 -12.50
C LEU A 140 1.55 -4.39 -13.13
N PRO A 141 1.66 -4.59 -14.44
CA PRO A 141 1.31 -5.85 -15.08
C PRO A 141 2.24 -6.97 -14.60
N VAL A 142 1.68 -8.09 -14.19
CA VAL A 142 2.41 -9.28 -13.75
C VAL A 142 2.47 -10.24 -14.92
N GLN A 143 3.67 -10.73 -15.25
CA GLN A 143 3.90 -11.77 -16.22
C GLN A 143 4.15 -13.09 -15.50
N ASP A 144 3.71 -14.19 -16.08
CA ASP A 144 3.90 -15.57 -15.59
C ASP A 144 3.39 -15.83 -14.16
N GLY A 145 2.40 -15.04 -13.70
CA GLY A 145 1.75 -15.21 -12.39
C GLY A 145 2.64 -14.92 -11.17
N GLN A 146 3.89 -14.51 -11.37
CA GLN A 146 4.83 -14.19 -10.29
C GLN A 146 4.98 -12.67 -10.15
N PRO A 147 4.82 -12.12 -8.94
CA PRO A 147 5.06 -10.70 -8.70
C PRO A 147 6.57 -10.41 -8.67
N ASP A 148 7.12 -10.10 -9.84
CA ASP A 148 8.53 -9.79 -10.02
C ASP A 148 8.91 -8.36 -9.58
N ALA A 149 10.13 -7.96 -9.88
CA ALA A 149 10.60 -6.61 -9.72
C ALA A 149 10.01 -5.71 -10.83
N PHE A 150 9.57 -4.52 -10.46
CA PHE A 150 9.04 -3.51 -11.36
C PHE A 150 9.87 -2.24 -11.31
N SER A 151 10.05 -1.61 -12.46
CA SER A 151 10.65 -0.28 -12.56
C SER A 151 9.63 0.70 -13.13
N LEU A 152 9.56 1.88 -12.55
CA LEU A 152 8.66 2.94 -13.02
C LEU A 152 9.21 4.31 -12.64
N ALA A 153 8.99 5.29 -13.51
CA ALA A 153 9.30 6.67 -13.22
C ALA A 153 8.42 7.20 -12.07
N LYS A 154 9.00 7.94 -11.16
CA LYS A 154 8.27 8.56 -10.06
C LYS A 154 7.42 9.72 -10.60
N ALA A 155 6.13 9.49 -10.78
CA ALA A 155 5.17 10.46 -11.29
C ALA A 155 4.46 11.28 -10.20
N PHE A 156 4.67 10.96 -8.92
CA PHE A 156 3.89 11.53 -7.83
C PHE A 156 4.72 11.90 -6.59
N HIS A 157 4.45 13.09 -6.02
CA HIS A 157 5.06 13.54 -4.77
C HIS A 157 4.39 12.88 -3.56
N VAL A 158 4.93 11.75 -3.10
CA VAL A 158 4.45 11.07 -1.88
C VAL A 158 4.86 11.84 -0.63
N SER A 159 6.02 12.49 -0.65
CA SER A 159 6.59 13.23 0.47
C SER A 159 7.26 14.51 -0.02
N PRO A 160 7.11 15.64 0.70
CA PRO A 160 7.75 16.91 0.35
C PRO A 160 9.30 16.87 0.44
N PHE A 161 9.86 15.83 1.04
CA PHE A 161 11.30 15.68 1.20
C PHE A 161 11.98 14.86 0.09
N MET A 162 11.24 14.52 -0.98
CA MET A 162 11.74 13.68 -2.08
C MET A 162 11.39 14.31 -3.42
N PRO A 163 12.37 14.60 -4.30
CA PRO A 163 12.13 15.15 -5.64
C PRO A 163 11.37 14.16 -6.55
N LEU A 164 10.93 14.62 -7.73
CA LEU A 164 10.26 13.78 -8.74
C LEU A 164 11.25 13.07 -9.67
N ASP A 165 12.42 13.65 -9.93
CA ASP A 165 13.47 13.14 -10.80
C ASP A 165 14.11 11.85 -10.25
N MET A 166 13.31 10.81 -10.10
CA MET A 166 13.67 9.52 -9.53
C MET A 166 12.94 8.38 -10.22
N ASP A 167 13.52 7.21 -10.12
CA ASP A 167 12.89 5.95 -10.47
C ASP A 167 12.52 5.17 -9.21
N TYR A 168 11.37 4.51 -9.26
CA TYR A 168 11.00 3.49 -8.29
C TYR A 168 11.40 2.12 -8.80
N ARG A 169 12.04 1.33 -7.93
CA ARG A 169 12.12 -0.11 -8.07
C ARG A 169 11.28 -0.76 -6.98
N LEU A 170 10.32 -1.57 -7.40
CA LEU A 170 9.39 -2.27 -6.51
C LEU A 170 9.61 -3.76 -6.66
N ARG A 171 9.62 -4.47 -5.55
CA ARG A 171 9.63 -5.93 -5.51
C ARG A 171 8.57 -6.42 -4.55
N PHE A 172 7.75 -7.35 -5.03
CA PHE A 172 6.72 -7.98 -4.22
C PHE A 172 7.09 -9.45 -4.00
N VAL A 173 6.79 -9.96 -2.82
CA VAL A 173 6.73 -11.39 -2.55
C VAL A 173 5.40 -11.63 -1.87
N LEU A 174 4.55 -12.42 -2.52
CA LEU A 174 3.25 -12.82 -2.03
C LEU A 174 3.23 -14.34 -1.99
N ASP A 175 3.29 -14.91 -0.80
CA ASP A 175 3.07 -16.33 -0.58
C ASP A 175 1.86 -16.54 0.35
N GLY A 176 1.48 -17.80 0.58
CA GLY A 176 0.32 -18.12 1.40
C GLY A 176 0.35 -17.53 2.82
N GLN A 177 1.51 -17.20 3.35
CA GLN A 177 1.70 -16.74 4.73
C GLN A 177 2.31 -15.35 4.86
N ARG A 178 2.92 -14.80 3.80
CA ARG A 178 3.71 -13.57 3.87
C ARG A 178 3.35 -12.61 2.75
N VAL A 179 3.42 -11.33 3.08
CA VAL A 179 3.38 -10.25 2.08
C VAL A 179 4.58 -9.37 2.33
N HIS A 180 5.50 -9.33 1.39
CA HIS A 180 6.64 -8.44 1.43
C HIS A 180 6.58 -7.47 0.27
N LEU A 181 6.84 -6.21 0.55
CA LEU A 181 7.03 -5.17 -0.45
C LEU A 181 8.35 -4.47 -0.13
N HIS A 182 9.24 -4.46 -1.07
CA HIS A 182 10.44 -3.64 -1.07
C HIS A 182 10.29 -2.55 -2.13
N MET A 183 10.57 -1.32 -1.75
CA MET A 183 10.61 -0.17 -2.64
C MET A 183 11.96 0.53 -2.50
N ALA A 184 12.64 0.79 -3.60
CA ALA A 184 13.82 1.63 -3.65
C ALA A 184 13.56 2.82 -4.58
N ASN A 185 13.98 4.02 -4.15
CA ASN A 185 14.04 5.21 -4.99
C ASN A 185 15.48 5.39 -5.47
N LEU A 186 15.63 5.48 -6.77
CA LEU A 186 16.92 5.72 -7.42
C LEU A 186 16.95 7.12 -8.04
N ARG A 187 18.08 7.77 -7.93
CA ARG A 187 18.38 9.01 -8.63
C ARG A 187 19.70 8.83 -9.34
N GLU A 188 19.73 9.04 -10.66
CA GLU A 188 20.94 8.83 -11.46
C GLU A 188 21.58 7.43 -11.23
N GLY A 189 20.74 6.40 -11.09
CA GLY A 189 21.15 5.02 -10.82
C GLY A 189 21.55 4.72 -9.36
N HIS A 190 21.67 5.72 -8.50
CA HIS A 190 22.05 5.55 -7.10
C HIS A 190 20.83 5.47 -6.17
N LYS A 191 20.84 4.51 -5.26
CA LYS A 191 19.80 4.36 -4.25
C LYS A 191 19.86 5.51 -3.24
N VAL A 192 18.78 6.30 -3.14
CA VAL A 192 18.67 7.44 -2.23
C VAL A 192 17.71 7.17 -1.06
N PHE A 193 16.79 6.23 -1.24
CA PHE A 193 15.82 5.85 -0.22
C PHE A 193 15.36 4.42 -0.45
N GLU A 194 14.99 3.74 0.62
CA GLU A 194 14.32 2.45 0.55
C GLU A 194 13.26 2.31 1.63
N ALA A 195 12.22 1.55 1.33
CA ALA A 195 11.17 1.17 2.24
C ALA A 195 10.93 -0.35 2.15
N HIS A 196 10.71 -0.97 3.29
CA HIS A 196 10.35 -2.37 3.39
C HIS A 196 9.07 -2.52 4.19
N LEU A 197 8.15 -3.30 3.67
CA LEU A 197 6.97 -3.78 4.37
C LEU A 197 7.08 -5.30 4.45
N ALA A 198 7.12 -5.84 5.66
CA ALA A 198 7.20 -7.28 5.90
C ALA A 198 6.04 -7.69 6.82
N LEU A 199 5.09 -8.42 6.28
CA LEU A 199 3.87 -8.83 6.95
C LEU A 199 3.75 -10.35 6.97
N ARG A 200 3.22 -10.87 8.08
CA ARG A 200 2.75 -12.24 8.23
C ARG A 200 1.22 -12.24 8.21
N ARG A 201 0.63 -13.14 7.44
CA ARG A 201 -0.81 -13.34 7.35
C ARG A 201 -1.29 -14.31 8.43
N GLU A 202 -2.42 -14.00 9.04
CA GLU A 202 -3.20 -14.92 9.86
C GLU A 202 -4.67 -14.91 9.40
N PRO A 203 -5.44 -15.98 9.58
CA PRO A 203 -6.85 -15.99 9.21
C PRO A 203 -7.61 -14.83 9.83
N LEU A 204 -8.48 -14.19 9.04
CA LEU A 204 -9.36 -13.15 9.53
C LEU A 204 -10.60 -13.78 10.16
N ASP A 205 -10.53 -14.02 11.45
CA ASP A 205 -11.64 -14.49 12.27
C ASP A 205 -12.00 -13.46 13.35
N ARG A 206 -13.08 -13.74 14.09
CA ARG A 206 -13.54 -12.84 15.15
C ARG A 206 -12.52 -12.69 16.29
N PRO A 207 -11.86 -13.74 16.80
CA PRO A 207 -10.81 -13.62 17.80
C PRO A 207 -9.61 -12.78 17.32
N ALA A 208 -9.10 -13.02 16.11
CA ALA A 208 -7.99 -12.27 15.54
C ALA A 208 -8.35 -10.78 15.37
N LEU A 209 -9.55 -10.50 14.87
CA LEU A 209 -10.05 -9.13 14.74
C LEU A 209 -10.13 -8.41 16.09
N HIS A 210 -10.62 -9.06 17.15
CA HIS A 210 -10.69 -8.48 18.49
C HIS A 210 -9.29 -8.26 19.07
N ARG A 211 -8.37 -9.22 18.93
CA ARG A 211 -6.96 -9.05 19.36
C ARG A 211 -6.32 -7.86 18.64
N TYR A 212 -6.55 -7.73 17.33
CA TYR A 212 -6.06 -6.59 16.55
C TYR A 212 -6.57 -5.27 17.12
N ILE A 213 -7.88 -5.13 17.33
CA ILE A 213 -8.51 -3.92 17.85
C ILE A 213 -7.95 -3.56 19.24
N LEU A 214 -7.78 -4.56 20.12
CA LEU A 214 -7.24 -4.35 21.47
C LEU A 214 -5.73 -4.02 21.45
N SER A 215 -4.98 -4.62 20.54
CA SER A 215 -3.53 -4.39 20.43
C SER A 215 -3.18 -3.07 19.73
N PHE A 216 -4.07 -2.58 18.85
CA PHE A 216 -3.84 -1.41 18.03
C PHE A 216 -4.96 -0.36 18.09
N PRO A 217 -5.55 -0.04 19.28
CA PRO A 217 -6.73 0.82 19.39
C PRO A 217 -6.49 2.22 18.82
N TRP A 218 -5.23 2.66 18.78
CA TRP A 218 -4.79 3.99 18.36
C TRP A 218 -3.86 3.95 17.14
N MET A 219 -3.94 2.90 16.32
CA MET A 219 -2.97 2.71 15.24
C MET A 219 -2.93 3.89 14.28
N SER A 220 -4.07 4.39 13.81
CA SER A 220 -4.11 5.55 12.92
C SER A 220 -3.52 6.79 13.58
N LEU A 221 -3.85 7.05 14.85
CA LEU A 221 -3.30 8.18 15.60
C LEU A 221 -1.80 8.04 15.81
N ARG A 222 -1.34 6.86 16.24
CA ARG A 222 0.09 6.58 16.43
C ARG A 222 0.88 6.72 15.12
N THR A 223 0.32 6.24 14.01
CA THR A 223 0.96 6.34 12.69
C THR A 223 1.05 7.79 12.24
N VAL A 224 -0.04 8.57 12.38
CA VAL A 224 -0.05 10.00 12.07
C VAL A 224 0.95 10.74 12.93
N SER A 225 0.94 10.53 14.25
CA SER A 225 1.89 11.18 15.17
C SER A 225 3.34 10.81 14.82
N ALA A 226 3.61 9.55 14.50
CA ALA A 226 4.94 9.11 14.09
C ALA A 226 5.40 9.81 12.80
N ILE A 227 4.52 9.99 11.82
CA ILE A 227 4.85 10.67 10.56
C ILE A 227 5.18 12.15 10.80
N TYR A 228 4.34 12.87 11.55
CA TYR A 228 4.62 14.27 11.87
C TYR A 228 5.90 14.40 12.70
N TRP A 229 6.15 13.49 13.62
CA TRP A 229 7.40 13.43 14.38
C TRP A 229 8.62 13.22 13.46
N GLN A 230 8.53 12.27 12.50
CA GLN A 230 9.61 12.05 11.54
C GLN A 230 9.78 13.24 10.60
N ALA A 231 8.70 13.89 10.18
CA ALA A 231 8.75 15.11 9.39
C ALA A 231 9.46 16.24 10.16
N LEU A 232 9.13 16.43 11.43
CA LEU A 232 9.80 17.39 12.30
C LEU A 232 11.30 17.09 12.43
N ARG A 233 11.66 15.82 12.66
CA ARG A 233 13.09 15.41 12.70
C ARG A 233 13.82 15.69 11.39
N LEU A 234 13.18 15.52 10.23
CA LEU A 234 13.77 15.84 8.94
C LEU A 234 13.94 17.36 8.75
N LEU A 235 12.99 18.16 9.19
CA LEU A 235 13.08 19.62 9.22
C LEU A 235 14.23 20.10 10.12
N LEU A 236 14.34 19.55 11.34
CA LEU A 236 15.44 19.84 12.27
C LEU A 236 16.81 19.43 11.68
N LYS A 237 16.86 18.38 10.86
CA LYS A 237 18.05 17.97 10.10
C LYS A 237 18.30 18.85 8.87
N ARG A 238 17.52 19.92 8.64
CA ARG A 238 17.62 20.80 7.47
C ARG A 238 17.57 20.04 6.15
N THR A 239 16.70 19.01 6.05
CA THR A 239 16.46 18.27 4.80
C THR A 239 15.73 19.17 3.81
N PRO A 240 16.15 19.26 2.54
CA PRO A 240 15.48 20.09 1.55
C PRO A 240 13.99 19.73 1.42
N VAL A 241 13.14 20.76 1.29
CA VAL A 241 11.72 20.64 1.02
C VAL A 241 11.49 21.04 -0.43
N TYR A 242 10.84 20.17 -1.20
CA TYR A 242 10.53 20.40 -2.61
C TYR A 242 9.11 20.92 -2.77
N ASN A 243 8.94 21.91 -3.65
CA ASN A 243 7.64 22.46 -3.98
C ASN A 243 6.76 21.40 -4.62
N HIS A 244 5.49 21.43 -4.24
CA HIS A 244 4.51 20.49 -4.74
C HIS A 244 3.96 20.97 -6.09
N THR A 245 4.05 20.12 -7.11
CA THR A 245 3.34 20.32 -8.38
C THR A 245 2.02 19.54 -8.29
N ALA A 246 0.91 20.24 -8.49
CA ALA A 246 -0.42 19.62 -8.39
C ALA A 246 -0.58 18.58 -9.51
N SER A 247 -0.61 17.31 -9.13
CA SER A 247 -0.99 16.18 -9.98
C SER A 247 -2.22 15.54 -9.35
N GLN A 248 -3.33 15.48 -10.09
CA GLN A 248 -4.57 14.89 -9.61
C GLN A 248 -4.87 13.62 -10.39
N GLY A 249 -4.88 12.48 -9.67
CA GLY A 249 -5.57 11.28 -10.11
C GLY A 249 -4.99 10.54 -11.32
N ASP A 250 -3.77 10.87 -11.74
CA ASP A 250 -3.15 10.29 -12.91
C ASP A 250 -2.84 8.80 -12.73
N LEU A 251 -2.98 8.06 -13.82
CA LEU A 251 -2.68 6.65 -13.91
C LEU A 251 -1.32 6.46 -14.61
N SER A 252 -0.41 5.77 -13.95
CA SER A 252 0.91 5.43 -14.51
C SER A 252 1.07 3.93 -14.64
N LEU A 253 1.66 3.49 -15.75
CA LEU A 253 1.98 2.10 -16.00
C LEU A 253 3.43 1.83 -15.57
N GLY A 254 3.63 0.81 -14.76
CA GLY A 254 4.95 0.27 -14.44
C GLY A 254 5.34 -0.84 -15.41
N HIS A 255 6.63 -1.04 -15.58
CA HIS A 255 7.18 -2.09 -16.43
C HIS A 255 7.89 -3.13 -15.58
N ALA A 256 7.73 -4.42 -15.94
CA ALA A 256 8.50 -5.49 -15.34
C ALA A 256 9.99 -5.25 -15.62
N SER A 257 10.83 -5.25 -14.58
CA SER A 257 12.29 -5.16 -14.75
C SER A 257 12.91 -6.50 -14.43
N LYS A 258 13.66 -7.06 -15.38
CA LYS A 258 14.55 -8.16 -15.09
C LYS A 258 15.74 -7.60 -14.31
N GLU A 259 15.76 -7.79 -13.00
CA GLU A 259 16.90 -7.42 -12.18
C GLU A 259 17.97 -8.55 -12.29
N PRO A 260 19.25 -8.25 -12.54
CA PRO A 260 20.30 -9.26 -12.38
C PRO A 260 20.42 -9.66 -10.91
N ASP A 261 20.60 -10.92 -10.65
CA ASP A 261 20.51 -11.71 -9.41
C ASP A 261 21.56 -11.34 -8.33
N HIS A 262 21.74 -10.08 -7.97
CA HIS A 262 22.77 -9.65 -7.00
C HIS A 262 22.25 -8.83 -5.83
N VAL A 263 21.26 -9.33 -5.10
CA VAL A 263 21.09 -8.94 -3.68
C VAL A 263 20.53 -10.12 -2.88
N ARG A 264 21.41 -10.96 -2.36
CA ARG A 264 21.05 -11.90 -1.29
C ARG A 264 20.66 -11.07 -0.06
N PRO A 265 19.56 -11.39 0.63
CA PRO A 265 19.27 -10.74 1.90
C PRO A 265 20.36 -11.12 2.91
N HIS A 266 21.01 -10.13 3.48
CA HIS A 266 21.82 -10.35 4.69
C HIS A 266 20.89 -10.85 5.80
N THR A 267 20.97 -12.13 6.09
CA THR A 267 20.53 -12.74 7.34
C THR A 267 21.51 -12.30 8.40
N GLU A 268 21.22 -11.22 9.10
CA GLU A 268 21.85 -10.94 10.40
C GLU A 268 20.99 -11.58 11.50
N ARG A 269 21.70 -12.34 12.34
CA ARG A 269 21.25 -13.08 13.52
C ARG A 269 20.67 -12.18 14.62
#